data_5b6ed36a975b1c103917887b1cc5ff4c
#
_entry.id   5b6ed36a975b1c103917887b1cc5ff4c
#
_cell.length_a   1.000
_cell.length_b   1.000
_cell.length_c   1.000
_cell.angle_alpha   90.00
_cell.angle_beta   90.00
_cell.angle_gamma   90.00
#
_symmetry.space_group_name_H-M   'P 1'
#
loop_
_entity.id
_entity.type
_entity.pdbx_description
1 polymer ?
#
loop_
_entity_poly.entity_id
_entity_poly.type
_entity_poly.pdbx_seq_one_letter_code
_entity_poly.pdbx_strand_id
1 'polypeptide(L)'
;MTRPTLDNWLHPENTFWSFRHVRELIPTAQIDCAKSPRVLNQKIKTELGEILLETHDGVKKISEFLSSTNTDSFTAVKGEDLVFEWLAPGVSDVEPHLIFSVTKSFTGMLVGALVQEGKIDVDALVTKYVPEIADSGFGDATVRNLLDMAASYQFEEDYTPGPDIIAYRHSVGWYPAPLGSPNLHDFIASRKKEGEHGQMFRYMSPTTDLVGWVIEAASGMPYAQALSKYIWSKIGTEAPAHITVDRTGAPRAAGGLSTIPRDLVRFGMMIRDGGMGAIDPEFMRDVYENGSAQQWATGDFKDSFAKGVYRSFCYKPGEDPDVIMGIGIHGQMLYIDRPRGVVVAKQSSWPNPDLEEMHLDAFHACQVIARALN
;
A
#
# COMPACT_ATOMS: atom_id res chain seq x y z
N MET A 1 -17.95 -15.14 20.98
CA MET A 1 -16.57 -14.60 20.95
C MET A 1 -16.60 -13.20 21.53
N THR A 2 -15.63 -12.85 22.35
CA THR A 2 -15.48 -11.45 22.81
C THR A 2 -14.99 -10.63 21.61
N ARG A 3 -15.58 -9.44 21.43
CA ARG A 3 -15.19 -8.52 20.35
C ARG A 3 -13.73 -8.11 20.53
N PRO A 4 -12.91 -8.08 19.44
CA PRO A 4 -11.55 -7.55 19.50
C PRO A 4 -11.51 -6.11 20.03
N THR A 5 -10.41 -5.77 20.68
CA THR A 5 -10.09 -4.44 21.20
C THR A 5 -8.77 -3.96 20.61
N LEU A 6 -8.40 -2.70 20.84
CA LEU A 6 -7.13 -2.15 20.37
C LEU A 6 -5.90 -2.92 20.90
N ASP A 7 -6.02 -3.62 22.04
CA ASP A 7 -4.93 -4.42 22.61
C ASP A 7 -4.65 -5.72 21.84
N ASN A 8 -5.64 -6.26 21.13
CA ASN A 8 -5.55 -7.60 20.56
C ASN A 8 -6.03 -7.70 19.08
N TRP A 9 -6.30 -6.60 18.43
CA TRP A 9 -6.87 -6.59 17.06
C TRP A 9 -5.96 -7.21 16.00
N LEU A 10 -4.63 -7.22 16.23
CA LEU A 10 -3.62 -7.87 15.38
C LEU A 10 -3.31 -9.31 15.79
N HIS A 11 -3.95 -9.86 16.82
CA HIS A 11 -3.74 -11.25 17.19
C HIS A 11 -4.30 -12.17 16.09
N PRO A 12 -3.65 -13.32 15.83
CA PRO A 12 -4.01 -14.23 14.73
C PRO A 12 -5.49 -14.61 14.67
N GLU A 13 -6.11 -14.84 15.82
CA GLU A 13 -7.52 -15.22 15.93
C GLU A 13 -8.50 -14.08 15.63
N ASN A 14 -8.03 -12.85 15.57
CA ASN A 14 -8.85 -11.66 15.39
C ASN A 14 -8.71 -11.01 14.00
N THR A 15 -7.66 -11.33 13.25
CA THR A 15 -7.30 -10.65 11.97
C THR A 15 -8.47 -10.64 10.98
N PHE A 16 -9.16 -11.78 10.81
CA PHE A 16 -10.29 -11.91 9.89
C PHE A 16 -11.42 -10.92 10.19
N TRP A 17 -11.72 -10.65 11.45
CA TRP A 17 -12.71 -9.65 11.83
C TRP A 17 -12.13 -8.23 11.80
N SER A 18 -10.97 -8.05 12.42
CA SER A 18 -10.39 -6.72 12.70
C SER A 18 -10.10 -5.93 11.44
N PHE A 19 -9.57 -6.57 10.37
CA PHE A 19 -9.16 -5.86 9.16
C PHE A 19 -10.33 -5.31 8.33
N ARG A 20 -11.54 -5.81 8.57
CA ARG A 20 -12.78 -5.31 7.99
C ARG A 20 -13.53 -4.33 8.90
N HIS A 21 -13.16 -4.27 10.19
CA HIS A 21 -13.83 -3.46 11.20
C HIS A 21 -12.89 -2.43 11.86
N VAL A 22 -11.85 -1.98 11.16
CA VAL A 22 -10.84 -1.04 11.67
C VAL A 22 -11.48 0.23 12.26
N ARG A 23 -12.53 0.74 11.63
CA ARG A 23 -13.28 1.93 12.07
C ARG A 23 -13.92 1.81 13.45
N GLU A 24 -14.10 0.58 13.93
CA GLU A 24 -14.67 0.29 15.22
C GLU A 24 -13.61 0.23 16.34
N LEU A 25 -12.33 0.24 15.94
CA LEU A 25 -11.18 0.09 16.84
C LEU A 25 -10.30 1.33 16.87
N ILE A 26 -10.12 2.00 15.72
CA ILE A 26 -9.14 3.06 15.52
C ILE A 26 -9.84 4.26 14.87
N PRO A 27 -9.55 5.50 15.30
CA PRO A 27 -10.04 6.70 14.61
C PRO A 27 -9.64 6.71 13.14
N THR A 28 -10.59 7.08 12.27
CA THR A 28 -10.38 7.12 10.83
C THR A 28 -10.91 8.43 10.22
N ALA A 29 -10.26 8.88 9.15
CA ALA A 29 -10.77 9.93 8.27
C ALA A 29 -11.36 9.30 7.01
N GLN A 30 -12.52 9.78 6.58
CA GLN A 30 -13.21 9.30 5.38
C GLN A 30 -12.63 9.93 4.12
N ILE A 31 -12.53 9.13 3.06
CA ILE A 31 -12.11 9.50 1.71
C ILE A 31 -13.34 9.32 0.82
N ASP A 32 -13.90 10.42 0.33
CA ASP A 32 -15.14 10.41 -0.44
C ASP A 32 -14.92 9.83 -1.84
N CYS A 33 -15.85 8.98 -2.29
CA CYS A 33 -15.83 8.31 -3.59
C CYS A 33 -16.34 9.22 -4.73
N ALA A 34 -16.31 8.67 -5.94
CA ALA A 34 -16.87 9.35 -7.11
C ALA A 34 -18.39 9.48 -7.03
N LYS A 35 -18.91 10.58 -7.60
CA LYS A 35 -20.37 10.76 -7.76
C LYS A 35 -20.98 9.80 -8.77
N SER A 36 -20.18 9.35 -9.74
CA SER A 36 -20.56 8.40 -10.78
C SER A 36 -19.47 7.33 -10.87
N PRO A 37 -19.70 6.14 -10.32
CA PRO A 37 -18.72 5.05 -10.36
C PRO A 37 -18.41 4.61 -11.80
N ARG A 38 -17.13 4.27 -12.05
CA ARG A 38 -16.70 3.60 -13.27
C ARG A 38 -17.23 2.17 -13.27
N VAL A 39 -18.07 1.85 -14.24
CA VAL A 39 -18.68 0.53 -14.35
C VAL A 39 -17.60 -0.50 -14.75
N LEU A 40 -17.57 -1.62 -14.04
CA LEU A 40 -16.81 -2.80 -14.44
C LEU A 40 -17.78 -3.78 -15.13
N ASN A 41 -17.48 -4.15 -16.38
CA ASN A 41 -18.31 -5.10 -17.13
C ASN A 41 -18.21 -6.49 -16.51
N GLN A 42 -19.31 -7.10 -16.15
CA GLN A 42 -19.34 -8.43 -15.56
C GLN A 42 -19.08 -9.50 -16.63
N LYS A 43 -17.84 -10.01 -16.70
CA LYS A 43 -17.42 -11.09 -17.62
C LYS A 43 -16.68 -12.18 -16.85
N ILE A 44 -17.28 -12.63 -15.78
CA ILE A 44 -16.67 -13.61 -14.85
C ILE A 44 -16.35 -14.93 -15.59
N LYS A 45 -15.13 -15.41 -15.39
CA LYS A 45 -14.56 -16.65 -15.90
C LYS A 45 -14.25 -17.56 -14.69
N THR A 46 -15.22 -18.33 -14.26
CA THR A 46 -15.10 -19.21 -13.07
C THR A 46 -14.00 -20.27 -13.25
N GLU A 47 -13.72 -20.66 -14.50
CA GLU A 47 -12.65 -21.58 -14.84
C GLU A 47 -11.24 -21.11 -14.44
N LEU A 48 -11.04 -19.83 -14.22
CA LEU A 48 -9.76 -19.29 -13.70
C LEU A 48 -9.44 -19.83 -12.29
N GLY A 49 -10.46 -20.16 -11.51
CA GLY A 49 -10.29 -20.81 -10.20
C GLY A 49 -9.77 -22.24 -10.26
N GLU A 50 -9.90 -22.92 -11.42
CA GLU A 50 -9.46 -24.29 -11.63
C GLU A 50 -8.01 -24.39 -12.13
N ILE A 51 -7.36 -23.27 -12.45
CA ILE A 51 -5.97 -23.26 -12.91
C ILE A 51 -5.06 -23.76 -11.79
N LEU A 52 -4.09 -24.59 -12.17
CA LEU A 52 -3.09 -25.12 -11.25
C LEU A 52 -2.00 -24.07 -10.97
N LEU A 53 -1.69 -23.90 -9.71
CA LEU A 53 -0.64 -23.05 -9.17
C LEU A 53 0.39 -23.93 -8.47
N GLU A 54 1.66 -23.77 -8.81
CA GLU A 54 2.77 -24.29 -8.02
C GLU A 54 3.00 -23.36 -6.82
N THR A 55 2.96 -23.91 -5.62
CA THR A 55 3.20 -23.21 -4.36
C THR A 55 4.35 -23.86 -3.61
N HIS A 56 4.89 -23.20 -2.58
CA HIS A 56 5.97 -23.74 -1.76
C HIS A 56 5.62 -25.08 -1.10
N ASP A 57 4.34 -25.36 -0.88
CA ASP A 57 3.84 -26.58 -0.21
C ASP A 57 3.12 -27.55 -1.18
N GLY A 58 3.26 -27.36 -2.52
CA GLY A 58 2.73 -28.26 -3.54
C GLY A 58 1.87 -27.58 -4.60
N VAL A 59 1.23 -28.39 -5.45
CA VAL A 59 0.36 -27.88 -6.53
C VAL A 59 -1.07 -27.81 -6.05
N LYS A 60 -1.72 -26.66 -6.22
CA LYS A 60 -3.11 -26.40 -5.83
C LYS A 60 -3.87 -25.75 -6.97
N LYS A 61 -5.19 -25.88 -7.00
CA LYS A 61 -6.02 -24.98 -7.79
C LYS A 61 -5.99 -23.58 -7.19
N ILE A 62 -6.16 -22.55 -8.02
CA ILE A 62 -6.28 -21.16 -7.52
C ILE A 62 -7.34 -21.05 -6.43
N SER A 63 -8.54 -21.63 -6.63
CA SER A 63 -9.61 -21.59 -5.62
C SER A 63 -9.24 -22.30 -4.30
N GLU A 64 -8.48 -23.39 -4.36
CA GLU A 64 -7.96 -24.09 -3.19
C GLU A 64 -6.88 -23.27 -2.47
N PHE A 65 -5.95 -22.67 -3.22
CA PHE A 65 -4.95 -21.77 -2.68
C PHE A 65 -5.61 -20.60 -1.94
N LEU A 66 -6.56 -19.91 -2.57
CA LEU A 66 -7.26 -18.77 -1.95
C LEU A 66 -7.97 -19.18 -0.64
N SER A 67 -8.67 -20.33 -0.64
CA SER A 67 -9.40 -20.80 0.55
C SER A 67 -8.46 -21.26 1.67
N SER A 68 -7.30 -21.85 1.33
CA SER A 68 -6.36 -22.39 2.32
C SER A 68 -5.40 -21.36 2.93
N THR A 69 -5.33 -20.16 2.36
CA THR A 69 -4.36 -19.11 2.74
C THR A 69 -5.00 -17.86 3.35
N ASN A 70 -6.12 -18.01 4.07
CA ASN A 70 -6.81 -16.88 4.69
C ASN A 70 -6.96 -15.66 3.75
N THR A 71 -7.22 -15.93 2.47
CA THR A 71 -7.60 -14.88 1.53
C THR A 71 -9.02 -14.45 1.82
N ASP A 72 -9.30 -13.17 1.90
CA ASP A 72 -10.63 -12.61 2.12
C ASP A 72 -11.30 -12.27 0.79
N SER A 73 -10.55 -11.66 -0.13
CA SER A 73 -11.00 -11.38 -1.48
C SER A 73 -9.86 -11.50 -2.50
N PHE A 74 -10.22 -11.89 -3.72
CA PHE A 74 -9.31 -11.90 -4.87
C PHE A 74 -10.10 -11.45 -6.10
N THR A 75 -9.76 -10.29 -6.65
CA THR A 75 -10.49 -9.64 -7.73
C THR A 75 -9.56 -9.34 -8.89
N ALA A 76 -9.90 -9.81 -10.10
CA ALA A 76 -9.12 -9.56 -11.31
C ALA A 76 -9.95 -8.87 -12.38
N VAL A 77 -9.34 -7.87 -13.02
CA VAL A 77 -9.90 -7.17 -14.19
C VAL A 77 -8.96 -7.27 -15.39
N LYS A 78 -9.52 -7.32 -16.61
CA LYS A 78 -8.80 -7.13 -17.87
C LYS A 78 -9.46 -6.02 -18.68
N GLY A 79 -8.72 -4.96 -18.98
CA GLY A 79 -9.33 -3.74 -19.52
C GLY A 79 -10.38 -3.20 -18.55
N GLU A 80 -11.64 -3.13 -19.00
CA GLU A 80 -12.81 -2.73 -18.21
C GLU A 80 -13.63 -3.93 -17.69
N ASP A 81 -13.17 -5.15 -17.99
CA ASP A 81 -13.94 -6.36 -17.69
C ASP A 81 -13.53 -6.93 -16.33
N LEU A 82 -14.47 -7.09 -15.40
CA LEU A 82 -14.30 -7.89 -14.21
C LEU A 82 -14.34 -9.36 -14.61
N VAL A 83 -13.19 -10.02 -14.59
CA VAL A 83 -13.02 -11.36 -15.15
C VAL A 83 -12.96 -12.47 -14.09
N PHE A 84 -12.57 -12.13 -12.88
CA PHE A 84 -12.57 -13.09 -11.76
C PHE A 84 -12.83 -12.36 -10.45
N GLU A 85 -13.69 -12.94 -9.63
CA GLU A 85 -13.96 -12.46 -8.29
C GLU A 85 -14.20 -13.66 -7.38
N TRP A 86 -13.41 -13.72 -6.32
CA TRP A 86 -13.51 -14.73 -5.28
C TRP A 86 -13.60 -14.03 -3.92
N LEU A 87 -14.56 -14.44 -3.10
CA LEU A 87 -14.77 -13.93 -1.75
C LEU A 87 -14.82 -15.11 -0.78
N ALA A 88 -14.14 -14.97 0.36
CA ALA A 88 -14.23 -15.94 1.43
C ALA A 88 -15.65 -16.01 2.00
N PRO A 89 -16.08 -17.17 2.55
CA PRO A 89 -17.38 -17.26 3.24
C PRO A 89 -17.49 -16.19 4.34
N GLY A 90 -18.58 -15.40 4.27
CA GLY A 90 -18.85 -14.31 5.23
C GLY A 90 -18.16 -12.99 4.91
N VAL A 91 -17.45 -12.87 3.81
CA VAL A 91 -16.91 -11.59 3.30
C VAL A 91 -17.87 -10.97 2.29
N SER A 92 -18.04 -9.67 2.36
CA SER A 92 -18.86 -8.88 1.43
C SER A 92 -17.97 -8.07 0.48
N ASP A 93 -18.38 -7.96 -0.79
CA ASP A 93 -17.72 -7.14 -1.82
C ASP A 93 -17.84 -5.62 -1.58
N VAL A 94 -18.73 -5.22 -0.68
CA VAL A 94 -18.96 -3.81 -0.29
C VAL A 94 -18.40 -3.47 1.09
N GLU A 95 -17.74 -4.41 1.76
CA GLU A 95 -17.12 -4.18 3.07
C GLU A 95 -15.66 -3.77 2.90
N PRO A 96 -15.26 -2.56 3.37
CA PRO A 96 -13.86 -2.12 3.27
C PRO A 96 -12.94 -3.00 4.09
N HIS A 97 -11.80 -3.35 3.54
CA HIS A 97 -10.74 -4.12 4.16
C HIS A 97 -9.45 -3.31 4.26
N LEU A 98 -8.74 -3.39 5.40
CA LEU A 98 -7.44 -2.75 5.58
C LEU A 98 -6.40 -3.34 4.63
N ILE A 99 -5.74 -2.49 3.84
CA ILE A 99 -4.78 -2.93 2.82
C ILE A 99 -3.32 -2.78 3.22
N PHE A 100 -3.08 -2.43 4.48
CA PHE A 100 -1.73 -2.24 5.03
C PHE A 100 -0.81 -1.48 4.06
N SER A 101 0.39 -1.97 3.81
CA SER A 101 1.42 -1.25 3.04
C SER A 101 1.09 -1.03 1.56
N VAL A 102 0.06 -1.65 0.99
CA VAL A 102 -0.47 -1.24 -0.31
C VAL A 102 -0.89 0.24 -0.30
N THR A 103 -1.24 0.78 0.87
CA THR A 103 -1.50 2.23 1.09
C THR A 103 -0.36 3.11 0.59
N LYS A 104 0.90 2.65 0.68
CA LYS A 104 2.07 3.43 0.24
C LYS A 104 1.98 3.80 -1.24
N SER A 105 1.50 2.89 -2.09
CA SER A 105 1.31 3.19 -3.50
C SER A 105 0.27 4.31 -3.72
N PHE A 106 -0.77 4.38 -2.90
CA PHE A 106 -1.72 5.51 -2.92
C PHE A 106 -1.04 6.84 -2.56
N THR A 107 -0.19 6.81 -1.54
CA THR A 107 0.58 7.98 -1.11
C THR A 107 1.54 8.44 -2.21
N GLY A 108 2.23 7.51 -2.89
CA GLY A 108 3.10 7.82 -4.04
C GLY A 108 2.34 8.43 -5.21
N MET A 109 1.20 7.87 -5.56
CA MET A 109 0.37 8.40 -6.65
C MET A 109 -0.23 9.76 -6.29
N LEU A 110 -0.56 10.01 -5.02
CA LEU A 110 -1.04 11.31 -4.56
C LEU A 110 0.05 12.39 -4.67
N VAL A 111 1.32 12.04 -4.42
CA VAL A 111 2.45 12.95 -4.73
C VAL A 111 2.47 13.26 -6.23
N GLY A 112 2.35 12.25 -7.11
CA GLY A 112 2.31 12.48 -8.56
C GLY A 112 1.17 13.39 -9.02
N ALA A 113 0.00 13.31 -8.35
CA ALA A 113 -1.10 14.24 -8.59
C ALA A 113 -0.78 15.69 -8.12
N LEU A 114 -0.05 15.83 -7.03
CA LEU A 114 0.38 17.15 -6.54
C LEU A 114 1.58 17.72 -7.33
N VAL A 115 2.39 16.86 -7.97
CA VAL A 115 3.39 17.29 -8.98
C VAL A 115 2.67 17.90 -10.19
N GLN A 116 1.61 17.26 -10.69
CA GLN A 116 0.79 17.80 -11.78
C GLN A 116 0.19 19.19 -11.44
N GLU A 117 -0.17 19.41 -10.19
CA GLU A 117 -0.69 20.69 -9.70
C GLU A 117 0.43 21.72 -9.40
N GLY A 118 1.70 21.37 -9.63
CA GLY A 118 2.86 22.22 -9.32
C GLY A 118 3.06 22.50 -7.81
N LYS A 119 2.48 21.65 -6.95
CA LYS A 119 2.52 21.82 -5.49
C LYS A 119 3.69 21.08 -4.83
N ILE A 120 4.14 19.97 -5.42
CA ILE A 120 5.30 19.20 -4.96
C ILE A 120 6.34 19.14 -6.08
N ASP A 121 7.58 19.41 -5.70
CA ASP A 121 8.78 19.14 -6.46
C ASP A 121 9.50 17.97 -5.77
N VAL A 122 9.65 16.85 -6.45
CA VAL A 122 10.21 15.65 -5.86
C VAL A 122 11.70 15.75 -5.54
N ASP A 123 12.43 16.67 -6.20
CA ASP A 123 13.85 16.88 -5.98
C ASP A 123 14.12 17.91 -4.87
N ALA A 124 13.08 18.60 -4.40
CA ALA A 124 13.19 19.52 -3.28
C ALA A 124 13.44 18.81 -1.96
N LEU A 125 14.15 19.46 -1.04
CA LEU A 125 14.27 19.00 0.33
C LEU A 125 12.91 18.93 1.01
N VAL A 126 12.72 17.90 1.85
CA VAL A 126 11.48 17.69 2.61
C VAL A 126 11.20 18.89 3.52
N THR A 127 12.25 19.53 4.04
CA THR A 127 12.17 20.72 4.89
C THR A 127 11.56 21.96 4.19
N LYS A 128 11.47 21.96 2.87
CA LYS A 128 10.71 22.98 2.12
C LYS A 128 9.21 22.95 2.46
N TYR A 129 8.70 21.76 2.76
CA TYR A 129 7.28 21.53 3.05
C TYR A 129 7.03 21.37 4.56
N VAL A 130 7.94 20.73 5.26
CA VAL A 130 7.87 20.41 6.69
C VAL A 130 9.14 20.89 7.38
N PRO A 131 9.26 22.21 7.67
CA PRO A 131 10.47 22.77 8.30
C PRO A 131 10.71 22.22 9.72
N GLU A 132 9.69 21.68 10.38
CA GLU A 132 9.76 21.14 11.73
C GLU A 132 10.71 19.94 11.88
N ILE A 133 11.05 19.27 10.77
CA ILE A 133 11.96 18.12 10.79
C ILE A 133 13.41 18.49 10.49
N ALA A 134 13.77 19.77 10.40
CA ALA A 134 15.11 20.21 9.99
C ALA A 134 16.25 19.61 10.86
N ASP A 135 15.98 19.42 12.15
CA ASP A 135 16.95 18.87 13.10
C ASP A 135 16.84 17.32 13.26
N SER A 136 15.98 16.68 12.46
CA SER A 136 15.78 15.22 12.46
C SER A 136 16.71 14.52 11.47
N GLY A 137 16.64 13.18 11.44
CA GLY A 137 17.30 12.35 10.46
C GLY A 137 16.85 12.55 9.00
N PHE A 138 15.82 13.38 8.77
CA PHE A 138 15.28 13.69 7.45
C PHE A 138 15.63 15.11 6.96
N GLY A 139 16.35 15.91 7.74
CA GLY A 139 16.56 17.35 7.49
C GLY A 139 17.20 17.68 6.13
N ASP A 140 18.00 16.79 5.58
CA ASP A 140 18.65 16.91 4.26
C ASP A 140 18.14 15.90 3.23
N ALA A 141 17.04 15.19 3.52
CA ALA A 141 16.41 14.29 2.57
C ALA A 141 15.59 15.05 1.52
N THR A 142 15.60 14.59 0.28
CA THR A 142 14.65 15.04 -0.74
C THR A 142 13.35 14.25 -0.67
N VAL A 143 12.27 14.77 -1.24
CA VAL A 143 11.02 14.01 -1.38
C VAL A 143 11.26 12.73 -2.19
N ARG A 144 12.15 12.76 -3.18
CA ARG A 144 12.55 11.60 -3.97
C ARG A 144 13.21 10.51 -3.11
N ASN A 145 14.09 10.88 -2.17
CA ASN A 145 14.67 9.89 -1.24
C ASN A 145 13.59 9.17 -0.43
N LEU A 146 12.54 9.88 -0.02
CA LEU A 146 11.42 9.27 0.70
C LEU A 146 10.60 8.34 -0.20
N LEU A 147 10.22 8.80 -1.39
CA LEU A 147 9.40 8.05 -2.35
C LEU A 147 10.05 6.74 -2.79
N ASP A 148 11.37 6.70 -2.85
CA ASP A 148 12.13 5.51 -3.27
C ASP A 148 12.60 4.66 -2.08
N MET A 149 12.13 4.95 -0.85
CA MET A 149 12.55 4.26 0.37
C MET A 149 14.07 4.23 0.53
N ALA A 150 14.71 5.36 0.20
CA ALA A 150 16.17 5.53 0.28
C ALA A 150 16.59 6.59 1.32
N ALA A 151 15.73 6.90 2.27
CA ALA A 151 16.08 7.69 3.44
C ALA A 151 16.85 6.83 4.46
N SER A 152 17.89 7.41 5.09
CA SER A 152 18.71 6.71 6.06
C SER A 152 18.59 7.37 7.44
N TYR A 153 17.96 6.67 8.37
CA TYR A 153 17.77 7.09 9.76
C TYR A 153 17.60 5.88 10.67
N GLN A 154 17.77 6.10 11.96
CA GLN A 154 17.68 5.04 12.97
C GLN A 154 16.25 4.59 13.17
N PHE A 155 15.92 3.44 12.61
CA PHE A 155 14.65 2.73 12.78
C PHE A 155 14.78 1.31 12.26
N GLU A 156 14.20 0.36 12.96
CA GLU A 156 14.13 -1.03 12.54
C GLU A 156 12.66 -1.41 12.25
N GLU A 157 12.37 -1.74 10.99
CA GLU A 157 11.06 -2.24 10.57
C GLU A 157 11.01 -3.76 10.76
N ASP A 158 10.98 -4.21 12.01
CA ASP A 158 10.74 -5.61 12.34
C ASP A 158 9.31 -5.79 12.86
N TYR A 159 8.54 -6.69 12.25
CA TYR A 159 7.16 -6.98 12.68
C TYR A 159 7.11 -7.88 13.92
N THR A 160 8.21 -8.49 14.32
CA THR A 160 8.41 -9.03 15.67
C THR A 160 8.42 -7.88 16.68
N PRO A 161 7.71 -7.97 17.82
CA PRO A 161 7.59 -6.85 18.75
C PRO A 161 8.94 -6.38 19.32
N GLY A 162 9.60 -5.46 18.63
CA GLY A 162 10.79 -4.73 19.07
C GLY A 162 10.43 -3.31 19.56
N PRO A 163 11.36 -2.61 20.26
CA PRO A 163 11.07 -1.31 20.85
C PRO A 163 10.67 -0.25 19.82
N ASP A 164 11.30 -0.22 18.64
CA ASP A 164 11.01 0.77 17.61
C ASP A 164 9.62 0.57 17.01
N ILE A 165 9.25 -0.66 16.65
CA ILE A 165 7.94 -0.95 16.08
C ILE A 165 6.81 -0.75 17.09
N ILE A 166 7.04 -1.05 18.36
CA ILE A 166 6.07 -0.81 19.43
C ILE A 166 5.85 0.69 19.62
N ALA A 167 6.93 1.49 19.73
CA ALA A 167 6.84 2.94 19.86
C ALA A 167 6.13 3.57 18.65
N TYR A 168 6.39 3.07 17.46
CA TYR A 168 5.74 3.49 16.23
C TYR A 168 4.25 3.15 16.23
N ARG A 169 3.87 1.92 16.60
CA ARG A 169 2.45 1.51 16.71
C ARG A 169 1.67 2.33 17.75
N HIS A 170 2.32 2.75 18.83
CA HIS A 170 1.76 3.71 19.78
C HIS A 170 1.55 5.08 19.13
N SER A 171 2.54 5.58 18.39
CA SER A 171 2.47 6.92 17.79
C SER A 171 1.40 7.05 16.71
N VAL A 172 1.14 5.98 15.95
CA VAL A 172 0.09 5.94 14.91
C VAL A 172 -1.30 5.55 15.44
N GLY A 173 -1.43 5.31 16.74
CA GLY A 173 -2.71 4.95 17.38
C GLY A 173 -3.17 3.51 17.11
N TRP A 174 -2.28 2.62 16.68
CA TRP A 174 -2.60 1.20 16.45
C TRP A 174 -2.48 0.32 17.68
N TYR A 175 -1.81 0.82 18.71
CA TYR A 175 -1.75 0.24 20.04
C TYR A 175 -2.14 1.29 21.08
N PRO A 176 -2.70 0.88 22.24
CA PRO A 176 -2.97 1.79 23.34
C PRO A 176 -1.66 2.46 23.79
N ALA A 177 -1.55 3.75 23.56
CA ALA A 177 -0.32 4.48 23.85
C ALA A 177 -0.24 4.85 25.35
N PRO A 178 0.88 4.57 26.04
CA PRO A 178 1.14 5.09 27.38
C PRO A 178 1.03 6.61 27.44
N LEU A 179 0.70 7.14 28.62
CA LEU A 179 0.65 8.59 28.82
C LEU A 179 2.00 9.23 28.53
N GLY A 180 2.00 10.28 27.67
CA GLY A 180 3.22 10.96 27.24
C GLY A 180 3.92 10.34 26.02
N SER A 181 3.37 9.27 25.43
CA SER A 181 3.89 8.76 24.16
C SER A 181 3.82 9.84 23.06
N PRO A 182 4.81 9.91 22.15
CA PRO A 182 4.78 10.86 21.03
C PRO A 182 3.56 10.58 20.13
N ASN A 183 3.04 11.61 19.47
CA ASN A 183 2.17 11.46 18.31
C ASN A 183 3.03 11.09 17.07
N LEU A 184 2.41 10.88 15.91
CA LEU A 184 3.13 10.46 14.72
C LEU A 184 4.17 11.50 14.25
N HIS A 185 3.80 12.79 14.24
CA HIS A 185 4.72 13.85 13.82
C HIS A 185 5.92 13.97 14.78
N ASP A 186 5.68 13.95 16.10
CA ASP A 186 6.75 13.98 17.11
C ASP A 186 7.65 12.75 17.01
N PHE A 187 7.07 11.57 16.73
CA PHE A 187 7.85 10.35 16.51
C PHE A 187 8.79 10.49 15.30
N ILE A 188 8.29 10.97 14.17
CA ILE A 188 9.07 11.21 12.95
C ILE A 188 10.18 12.24 13.21
N ALA A 189 9.85 13.39 13.82
CA ALA A 189 10.78 14.45 14.12
C ALA A 189 11.89 14.03 15.10
N SER A 190 11.64 13.01 15.93
CA SER A 190 12.64 12.48 16.87
C SER A 190 13.68 11.55 16.25
N ARG A 191 13.47 11.07 15.01
CA ARG A 191 14.40 10.11 14.37
C ARG A 191 15.74 10.76 14.09
N LYS A 192 16.82 10.00 14.26
CA LYS A 192 18.20 10.45 14.07
C LYS A 192 18.76 9.92 12.77
N LYS A 193 19.57 10.71 12.10
CA LYS A 193 20.29 10.29 10.88
C LYS A 193 21.22 9.13 11.20
N GLU A 194 21.32 8.17 10.27
CA GLU A 194 22.20 7.01 10.40
C GLU A 194 23.33 7.03 9.36
N GLY A 195 23.00 7.39 8.11
CA GLY A 195 23.93 7.44 6.99
C GLY A 195 23.46 8.44 5.93
N GLU A 196 24.07 8.39 4.75
CA GLU A 196 23.69 9.23 3.62
C GLU A 196 22.40 8.70 2.96
N HIS A 197 21.51 9.63 2.60
CA HIS A 197 20.31 9.29 1.85
C HIS A 197 20.65 8.87 0.41
N GLY A 198 19.78 8.08 -0.22
CA GLY A 198 19.90 7.68 -1.62
C GLY A 198 20.90 6.55 -1.90
N GLN A 199 21.48 5.91 -0.89
CA GLN A 199 22.50 4.87 -1.09
C GLN A 199 21.92 3.47 -1.19
N MET A 200 20.87 3.17 -0.44
CA MET A 200 20.31 1.84 -0.26
C MET A 200 18.78 1.92 -0.19
N PHE A 201 18.10 0.92 -0.70
CA PHE A 201 16.67 0.72 -0.43
C PHE A 201 16.50 0.20 1.00
N ARG A 202 15.82 0.99 1.85
CA ARG A 202 15.49 0.62 3.22
C ARG A 202 14.00 0.77 3.47
N TYR A 203 13.32 -0.34 3.65
CA TYR A 203 11.88 -0.34 3.84
C TYR A 203 11.53 0.10 5.26
N MET A 204 11.14 1.35 5.41
CA MET A 204 10.81 1.96 6.71
C MET A 204 9.54 2.79 6.61
N SER A 205 8.46 2.31 7.23
CA SER A 205 7.13 2.91 7.16
C SER A 205 7.03 4.38 7.60
N PRO A 206 7.76 4.85 8.64
CA PRO A 206 7.74 6.27 9.00
C PRO A 206 8.14 7.22 7.86
N THR A 207 8.94 6.74 6.90
CA THR A 207 9.28 7.48 5.67
C THR A 207 8.03 7.86 4.87
N THR A 208 7.09 6.94 4.72
CA THR A 208 5.84 7.23 3.98
C THR A 208 4.88 8.10 4.77
N ASP A 209 4.83 7.95 6.09
CA ASP A 209 4.01 8.83 6.93
C ASP A 209 4.52 10.27 6.88
N LEU A 210 5.84 10.48 6.78
CA LEU A 210 6.41 11.81 6.51
C LEU A 210 5.96 12.36 5.14
N VAL A 211 5.87 11.50 4.11
CA VAL A 211 5.29 11.94 2.82
C VAL A 211 3.81 12.31 2.98
N GLY A 212 3.08 11.63 3.85
CA GLY A 212 1.72 12.04 4.22
C GLY A 212 1.68 13.47 4.78
N TRP A 213 2.60 13.82 5.67
CA TRP A 213 2.75 15.18 6.21
C TRP A 213 3.15 16.19 5.13
N VAL A 214 4.08 15.83 4.23
CA VAL A 214 4.43 16.67 3.04
C VAL A 214 3.20 16.94 2.17
N ILE A 215 2.36 15.92 1.93
CA ILE A 215 1.11 16.06 1.16
C ILE A 215 0.17 17.05 1.83
N GLU A 216 -0.04 16.96 3.14
CA GLU A 216 -0.90 17.89 3.87
C GLU A 216 -0.37 19.33 3.82
N ALA A 217 0.92 19.52 4.06
CA ALA A 217 1.57 20.83 4.00
C ALA A 217 1.50 21.44 2.59
N ALA A 218 1.83 20.68 1.56
CA ALA A 218 1.87 21.16 0.17
C ALA A 218 0.47 21.41 -0.40
N SER A 219 -0.51 20.58 -0.05
CA SER A 219 -1.89 20.72 -0.54
C SER A 219 -2.71 21.75 0.23
N GLY A 220 -2.37 22.00 1.49
CA GLY A 220 -3.16 22.76 2.45
C GLY A 220 -4.45 22.05 2.88
N MET A 221 -4.49 20.73 2.77
CA MET A 221 -5.66 19.90 3.07
C MET A 221 -5.27 18.69 3.92
N PRO A 222 -6.16 18.17 4.80
CA PRO A 222 -5.99 16.85 5.37
C PRO A 222 -5.81 15.78 4.29
N TYR A 223 -4.95 14.80 4.54
CA TYR A 223 -4.60 13.74 3.59
C TYR A 223 -5.83 13.06 2.95
N ALA A 224 -6.84 12.71 3.75
CA ALA A 224 -8.05 12.07 3.26
C ALA A 224 -8.80 12.95 2.23
N GLN A 225 -8.86 14.26 2.46
CA GLN A 225 -9.48 15.20 1.52
C GLN A 225 -8.64 15.36 0.26
N ALA A 226 -7.31 15.39 0.39
CA ALA A 226 -6.40 15.45 -0.76
C ALA A 226 -6.54 14.19 -1.62
N LEU A 227 -6.54 12.99 -1.01
CA LEU A 227 -6.71 11.73 -1.72
C LEU A 227 -8.08 11.64 -2.41
N SER A 228 -9.16 12.07 -1.73
CA SER A 228 -10.50 12.18 -2.33
C SER A 228 -10.50 13.08 -3.55
N LYS A 229 -9.99 14.31 -3.41
CA LYS A 229 -10.04 15.34 -4.44
C LYS A 229 -9.19 15.02 -5.67
N TYR A 230 -7.97 14.54 -5.45
CA TYR A 230 -6.99 14.42 -6.53
C TYR A 230 -7.01 13.03 -7.20
N ILE A 231 -7.43 11.99 -6.50
CA ILE A 231 -7.43 10.61 -7.01
C ILE A 231 -8.79 9.94 -6.86
N TRP A 232 -9.24 9.66 -5.63
CA TRP A 232 -10.30 8.70 -5.36
C TRP A 232 -11.62 9.01 -6.08
N SER A 233 -12.05 10.26 -6.05
CA SER A 233 -13.25 10.68 -6.77
C SER A 233 -13.09 10.71 -8.30
N LYS A 234 -11.85 10.80 -8.82
CA LYS A 234 -11.57 10.91 -10.26
C LYS A 234 -11.48 9.57 -10.97
N ILE A 235 -11.07 8.52 -10.26
CA ILE A 235 -10.90 7.18 -10.85
C ILE A 235 -12.20 6.36 -10.90
N GLY A 236 -13.31 6.95 -10.47
CA GLY A 236 -14.63 6.33 -10.53
C GLY A 236 -14.86 5.24 -9.50
N THR A 237 -14.38 5.45 -8.26
CA THR A 237 -14.64 4.54 -7.14
C THR A 237 -16.13 4.51 -6.78
N GLU A 238 -16.62 3.37 -6.30
CA GLU A 238 -18.02 3.17 -5.97
C GLU A 238 -18.33 3.35 -4.48
N ALA A 239 -17.30 3.21 -3.62
CA ALA A 239 -17.47 3.33 -2.18
C ALA A 239 -16.49 4.31 -1.55
N PRO A 240 -16.85 4.96 -0.43
CA PRO A 240 -15.89 5.69 0.39
C PRO A 240 -14.82 4.74 0.93
N ALA A 241 -13.56 5.19 0.91
CA ALA A 241 -12.47 4.57 1.63
C ALA A 241 -12.24 5.27 2.99
N HIS A 242 -11.40 4.70 3.83
CA HIS A 242 -11.04 5.30 5.11
C HIS A 242 -9.54 5.13 5.36
N ILE A 243 -8.93 6.10 6.04
CA ILE A 243 -7.56 5.99 6.51
C ILE A 243 -7.51 6.16 8.02
N THR A 244 -6.78 5.31 8.72
CA THR A 244 -6.57 5.49 10.16
C THR A 244 -5.76 6.74 10.43
N VAL A 245 -6.08 7.42 11.53
CA VAL A 245 -5.38 8.62 11.99
C VAL A 245 -4.95 8.45 13.45
N ASP A 246 -3.87 9.10 13.83
CA ASP A 246 -3.43 9.15 15.21
C ASP A 246 -4.34 10.08 16.05
N ARG A 247 -4.03 10.24 17.33
CA ARG A 247 -4.80 11.09 18.26
C ARG A 247 -4.82 12.58 17.90
N THR A 248 -3.95 13.02 17.01
CA THR A 248 -3.87 14.42 16.54
C THR A 248 -4.49 14.61 15.15
N GLY A 249 -4.92 13.51 14.53
CA GLY A 249 -5.50 13.50 13.20
C GLY A 249 -4.48 13.25 12.07
N ALA A 250 -3.21 13.01 12.41
CA ALA A 250 -2.18 12.70 11.42
C ALA A 250 -2.45 11.32 10.75
N PRO A 251 -2.41 11.24 9.40
CA PRO A 251 -2.78 10.04 8.67
C PRO A 251 -1.71 8.95 8.78
N ARG A 252 -2.13 7.70 8.91
CA ARG A 252 -1.26 6.53 8.74
C ARG A 252 -1.05 6.25 7.24
N ALA A 253 -0.36 7.16 6.55
CA ALA A 253 -0.16 7.14 5.10
C ALA A 253 0.64 5.93 4.60
N ALA A 254 1.36 5.26 5.50
CA ALA A 254 2.13 4.06 5.17
C ALA A 254 1.33 2.74 5.25
N GLY A 255 0.10 2.74 5.81
CA GLY A 255 -0.57 1.46 6.00
C GLY A 255 -2.02 1.51 6.48
N GLY A 256 -2.62 2.68 6.64
CA GLY A 256 -3.90 2.85 7.31
C GLY A 256 -5.15 2.83 6.42
N LEU A 257 -5.01 2.63 5.11
CA LEU A 257 -6.13 2.69 4.17
C LEU A 257 -6.97 1.41 4.19
N SER A 258 -8.28 1.58 4.23
CA SER A 258 -9.26 0.50 4.02
C SER A 258 -10.13 0.82 2.83
N THR A 259 -10.32 -0.16 1.94
CA THR A 259 -11.13 -0.02 0.72
C THR A 259 -11.76 -1.35 0.32
N ILE A 260 -12.82 -1.29 -0.48
CA ILE A 260 -13.45 -2.47 -1.06
C ILE A 260 -12.60 -3.05 -2.20
N PRO A 261 -12.73 -4.37 -2.51
CA PRO A 261 -11.90 -5.05 -3.52
C PRO A 261 -11.96 -4.39 -4.90
N ARG A 262 -13.18 -4.04 -5.36
CA ARG A 262 -13.38 -3.45 -6.69
C ARG A 262 -12.80 -2.05 -6.83
N ASP A 263 -12.72 -1.27 -5.76
CA ASP A 263 -12.08 0.05 -5.79
C ASP A 263 -10.56 -0.05 -5.72
N LEU A 264 -10.03 -1.11 -5.10
CA LEU A 264 -8.60 -1.40 -5.14
C LEU A 264 -8.14 -1.73 -6.58
N VAL A 265 -8.92 -2.53 -7.34
CA VAL A 265 -8.58 -2.75 -8.77
C VAL A 265 -8.77 -1.48 -9.59
N ARG A 266 -9.75 -0.60 -9.33
CA ARG A 266 -9.88 0.70 -10.03
C ARG A 266 -8.66 1.58 -9.81
N PHE A 267 -8.08 1.57 -8.61
CA PHE A 267 -6.83 2.26 -8.35
C PHE A 267 -5.68 1.64 -9.17
N GLY A 268 -5.58 0.32 -9.23
CA GLY A 268 -4.61 -0.37 -10.09
C GLY A 268 -4.82 -0.08 -11.58
N MET A 269 -6.07 0.01 -12.04
CA MET A 269 -6.39 0.41 -13.41
C MET A 269 -5.91 1.83 -13.72
N MET A 270 -6.01 2.76 -12.78
CA MET A 270 -5.44 4.11 -12.95
C MET A 270 -3.93 4.05 -13.18
N ILE A 271 -3.20 3.27 -12.38
CA ILE A 271 -1.75 3.08 -12.57
C ILE A 271 -1.46 2.40 -13.92
N ARG A 272 -2.21 1.33 -14.27
CA ARG A 272 -2.08 0.65 -15.55
C ARG A 272 -2.23 1.61 -16.74
N ASP A 273 -3.18 2.52 -16.66
CA ASP A 273 -3.64 3.40 -17.74
C ASP A 273 -2.95 4.79 -17.73
N GLY A 274 -1.77 4.91 -17.13
CA GLY A 274 -0.97 6.13 -17.19
C GLY A 274 -1.47 7.29 -16.32
N GLY A 275 -2.15 6.99 -15.20
CA GLY A 275 -2.63 7.99 -14.26
C GLY A 275 -3.98 8.61 -14.62
N MET A 276 -4.59 8.25 -15.74
CA MET A 276 -5.91 8.68 -16.19
C MET A 276 -6.16 10.21 -16.13
N GLY A 277 -5.11 11.01 -16.37
CA GLY A 277 -5.15 12.47 -16.26
C GLY A 277 -5.26 13.02 -14.83
N ALA A 278 -5.21 12.17 -13.82
CA ALA A 278 -5.15 12.57 -12.41
C ALA A 278 -3.71 12.75 -11.92
N ILE A 279 -2.74 12.12 -12.58
CA ILE A 279 -1.32 12.12 -12.21
C ILE A 279 -0.49 12.64 -13.38
N ASP A 280 0.56 13.39 -13.08
CA ASP A 280 1.51 13.89 -14.06
C ASP A 280 2.05 12.78 -14.95
N PRO A 281 2.00 12.91 -16.31
CA PRO A 281 2.43 11.87 -17.22
C PRO A 281 3.93 11.55 -17.12
N GLU A 282 4.77 12.55 -16.80
CA GLU A 282 6.21 12.32 -16.62
C GLU A 282 6.49 11.58 -15.32
N PHE A 283 5.74 11.91 -14.26
CA PHE A 283 5.80 11.15 -13.01
C PHE A 283 5.39 9.69 -13.23
N MET A 284 4.33 9.42 -14.01
CA MET A 284 3.92 8.05 -14.33
C MET A 284 4.97 7.33 -15.18
N ARG A 285 5.56 7.99 -16.17
CA ARG A 285 6.66 7.43 -16.93
C ARG A 285 7.86 7.08 -16.04
N ASP A 286 8.20 7.96 -15.10
CA ASP A 286 9.25 7.74 -14.12
C ASP A 286 8.97 6.51 -13.24
N VAL A 287 7.73 6.32 -12.79
CA VAL A 287 7.31 5.11 -12.05
C VAL A 287 7.52 3.84 -12.88
N TYR A 288 7.21 3.88 -14.17
CA TYR A 288 7.32 2.70 -15.03
C TYR A 288 8.76 2.36 -15.40
N GLU A 289 9.54 3.35 -15.77
CA GLU A 289 10.84 3.16 -16.42
C GLU A 289 12.01 3.19 -15.44
N ASN A 290 11.90 3.93 -14.34
CA ASN A 290 13.00 4.19 -13.43
C ASN A 290 12.93 3.35 -12.14
N GLY A 291 13.96 3.50 -11.32
CA GLY A 291 14.26 2.80 -10.07
C GLY A 291 15.74 2.45 -10.04
N SER A 292 16.31 2.29 -8.87
CA SER A 292 17.74 2.02 -8.73
C SER A 292 18.00 0.55 -8.43
N ALA A 293 18.51 -0.18 -9.43
CA ALA A 293 18.96 -1.55 -9.24
C ALA A 293 20.13 -1.64 -8.22
N GLN A 294 20.97 -0.60 -8.13
CA GLN A 294 22.06 -0.55 -7.14
C GLN A 294 21.51 -0.43 -5.72
N GLN A 295 20.54 0.47 -5.48
CA GLN A 295 19.90 0.60 -4.17
C GLN A 295 19.19 -0.70 -3.76
N TRP A 296 18.50 -1.34 -4.71
CA TRP A 296 17.81 -2.61 -4.48
C TRP A 296 18.79 -3.73 -4.12
N ALA A 297 19.85 -3.91 -4.90
CA ALA A 297 20.83 -5.00 -4.71
C ALA A 297 21.58 -4.96 -3.38
N THR A 298 21.59 -3.82 -2.70
CA THR A 298 22.23 -3.64 -1.39
C THR A 298 21.23 -3.45 -0.27
N GLY A 299 19.94 -3.42 -0.58
CA GLY A 299 18.87 -3.12 0.36
C GLY A 299 18.08 -4.33 0.83
N ASP A 300 16.97 -4.02 1.48
CA ASP A 300 15.98 -4.99 1.93
C ASP A 300 15.33 -5.69 0.72
N PHE A 301 14.79 -6.88 0.89
CA PHE A 301 14.06 -7.67 -0.13
C PHE A 301 14.83 -8.03 -1.42
N LYS A 302 16.17 -7.80 -1.47
CA LYS A 302 17.00 -8.17 -2.63
C LYS A 302 16.96 -9.66 -2.97
N ASP A 303 16.75 -10.48 -1.95
CA ASP A 303 16.70 -11.94 -2.09
C ASP A 303 15.33 -12.44 -2.55
N SER A 304 14.25 -11.69 -2.25
CA SER A 304 12.88 -12.03 -2.68
C SER A 304 12.64 -11.73 -4.17
N PHE A 305 13.28 -10.67 -4.71
CA PHE A 305 13.19 -10.29 -6.12
C PHE A 305 14.57 -9.88 -6.63
N ALA A 306 15.35 -10.84 -7.13
CA ALA A 306 16.77 -10.64 -7.49
C ALA A 306 17.03 -9.52 -8.54
N LYS A 307 16.04 -9.19 -9.37
CA LYS A 307 16.10 -8.10 -10.38
C LYS A 307 15.13 -6.95 -10.02
N GLY A 308 14.69 -6.91 -8.79
CA GLY A 308 13.72 -5.92 -8.35
C GLY A 308 14.26 -4.50 -8.37
N VAL A 309 13.36 -3.54 -8.43
CA VAL A 309 13.60 -2.12 -8.15
C VAL A 309 12.38 -1.53 -7.44
N TYR A 310 12.58 -0.41 -6.79
CA TYR A 310 11.51 0.32 -6.13
C TYR A 310 11.44 1.76 -6.64
N ARG A 311 10.25 2.25 -6.94
CA ARG A 311 10.08 3.63 -7.39
C ARG A 311 8.74 4.18 -6.95
N SER A 312 8.76 5.34 -6.30
CA SER A 312 7.55 6.07 -5.89
C SER A 312 6.55 5.20 -5.13
N PHE A 313 7.03 4.44 -4.15
CA PHE A 313 6.26 3.49 -3.35
C PHE A 313 5.60 2.35 -4.15
N CYS A 314 6.20 1.96 -5.26
CA CYS A 314 5.81 0.82 -6.06
C CYS A 314 6.97 -0.15 -6.23
N TYR A 315 6.69 -1.45 -6.04
CA TYR A 315 7.62 -2.52 -6.36
C TYR A 315 7.55 -2.86 -7.85
N LYS A 316 8.71 -3.13 -8.44
CA LYS A 316 8.83 -3.75 -9.76
C LYS A 316 9.68 -5.01 -9.59
N PRO A 317 9.11 -6.23 -9.72
CA PRO A 317 9.81 -7.48 -9.39
C PRO A 317 10.96 -7.81 -10.35
N GLY A 318 10.96 -7.25 -11.57
CA GLY A 318 12.04 -7.38 -12.53
C GLY A 318 12.02 -8.66 -13.37
N GLU A 319 11.17 -9.63 -13.07
CA GLU A 319 10.95 -10.80 -13.92
C GLU A 319 10.14 -10.45 -15.18
N ASP A 320 9.13 -9.60 -15.00
CA ASP A 320 8.33 -8.97 -16.04
C ASP A 320 8.53 -7.45 -15.87
N PRO A 321 9.25 -6.77 -16.77
CA PRO A 321 9.71 -5.39 -16.54
C PRO A 321 8.57 -4.37 -16.40
N ASP A 322 7.40 -4.67 -16.95
CA ASP A 322 6.22 -3.79 -16.93
C ASP A 322 5.18 -4.18 -15.86
N VAL A 323 5.54 -5.07 -14.93
CA VAL A 323 4.73 -5.38 -13.76
C VAL A 323 5.06 -4.43 -12.62
N ILE A 324 4.00 -3.88 -12.01
CA ILE A 324 4.07 -2.99 -10.84
C ILE A 324 3.23 -3.61 -9.72
N MET A 325 3.73 -3.52 -8.49
CA MET A 325 3.03 -4.07 -7.34
C MET A 325 3.00 -3.12 -6.16
N GLY A 326 1.91 -3.23 -5.39
CA GLY A 326 1.84 -2.85 -3.99
C GLY A 326 1.75 -4.12 -3.14
N ILE A 327 2.58 -4.21 -2.11
CA ILE A 327 2.61 -5.36 -1.19
C ILE A 327 2.30 -4.86 0.22
N GLY A 328 1.50 -5.62 0.97
CA GLY A 328 1.18 -5.33 2.36
C GLY A 328 1.23 -6.57 3.23
N ILE A 329 1.66 -6.38 4.47
CA ILE A 329 1.65 -7.46 5.47
C ILE A 329 0.27 -8.11 5.59
N HIS A 330 0.23 -9.31 6.15
CA HIS A 330 -0.98 -10.14 6.23
C HIS A 330 -1.60 -10.50 4.88
N GLY A 331 -0.79 -10.50 3.79
CA GLY A 331 -1.16 -11.03 2.49
C GLY A 331 -1.91 -10.07 1.56
N GLN A 332 -1.76 -8.76 1.74
CA GLN A 332 -2.33 -7.79 0.80
C GLN A 332 -1.46 -7.66 -0.44
N MET A 333 -2.09 -7.62 -1.61
CA MET A 333 -1.37 -7.42 -2.87
C MET A 333 -2.24 -6.66 -3.87
N LEU A 334 -1.61 -5.71 -4.54
CA LEU A 334 -2.09 -5.10 -5.77
C LEU A 334 -1.07 -5.42 -6.86
N TYR A 335 -1.48 -6.18 -7.87
CA TYR A 335 -0.64 -6.60 -8.99
C TYR A 335 -1.17 -5.96 -10.28
N ILE A 336 -0.28 -5.31 -11.04
CA ILE A 336 -0.61 -4.55 -12.23
C ILE A 336 0.29 -5.01 -13.38
N ASP A 337 -0.29 -5.74 -14.33
CA ASP A 337 0.36 -6.22 -15.55
C ASP A 337 -0.07 -5.33 -16.72
N ARG A 338 0.77 -4.34 -17.03
CA ARG A 338 0.46 -3.34 -18.03
C ARG A 338 0.37 -3.92 -19.44
N PRO A 339 1.33 -4.75 -19.92
CA PRO A 339 1.27 -5.35 -21.26
C PRO A 339 0.02 -6.21 -21.47
N ARG A 340 -0.41 -6.94 -20.45
CA ARG A 340 -1.61 -7.79 -20.55
C ARG A 340 -2.90 -7.05 -20.28
N GLY A 341 -2.81 -5.79 -19.79
CA GLY A 341 -3.96 -4.99 -19.41
C GLY A 341 -4.72 -5.55 -18.19
N VAL A 342 -4.02 -6.31 -17.34
CA VAL A 342 -4.61 -7.01 -16.18
C VAL A 342 -4.25 -6.30 -14.89
N VAL A 343 -5.21 -6.23 -13.98
CA VAL A 343 -5.00 -5.81 -12.58
C VAL A 343 -5.63 -6.85 -11.67
N VAL A 344 -4.90 -7.23 -10.63
CA VAL A 344 -5.38 -8.14 -9.58
C VAL A 344 -5.22 -7.46 -8.22
N ALA A 345 -6.28 -7.50 -7.42
CA ALA A 345 -6.28 -7.10 -6.02
C ALA A 345 -6.56 -8.32 -5.13
N LYS A 346 -5.69 -8.55 -4.16
CA LYS A 346 -5.85 -9.59 -3.14
C LYS A 346 -5.85 -8.95 -1.76
N GLN A 347 -6.89 -9.24 -0.98
CA GLN A 347 -6.99 -8.86 0.42
C GLN A 347 -7.04 -10.14 1.26
N SER A 348 -6.37 -10.12 2.40
CA SER A 348 -6.23 -11.33 3.23
C SER A 348 -6.11 -10.97 4.70
N SER A 349 -6.37 -11.95 5.54
CA SER A 349 -6.23 -11.85 6.99
C SER A 349 -5.30 -12.95 7.53
N TRP A 350 -4.09 -13.04 6.94
CA TRP A 350 -3.08 -14.00 7.40
C TRP A 350 -2.80 -13.81 8.89
N PRO A 351 -2.65 -14.90 9.65
CA PRO A 351 -2.40 -14.83 11.09
C PRO A 351 -1.05 -14.17 11.42
N ASN A 352 -0.05 -14.35 10.58
CA ASN A 352 1.28 -13.74 10.71
C ASN A 352 1.46 -12.61 9.70
N PRO A 353 2.10 -11.50 10.09
CA PRO A 353 2.23 -10.32 9.24
C PRO A 353 3.13 -10.55 8.03
N ASP A 354 4.20 -11.30 8.19
CA ASP A 354 5.22 -11.51 7.16
C ASP A 354 5.54 -13.01 7.01
N LEU A 355 5.21 -13.54 5.82
CA LEU A 355 5.42 -14.93 5.42
C LEU A 355 5.93 -14.89 3.99
N GLU A 356 7.25 -14.85 3.79
CA GLU A 356 7.90 -14.65 2.50
C GLU A 356 7.43 -15.65 1.44
N GLU A 357 7.42 -16.95 1.74
CA GLU A 357 6.96 -17.99 0.83
C GLU A 357 5.51 -17.79 0.38
N MET A 358 4.63 -17.39 1.30
CA MET A 358 3.22 -17.10 0.97
C MET A 358 3.06 -15.81 0.14
N HIS A 359 3.95 -14.81 0.33
CA HIS A 359 3.96 -13.62 -0.54
C HIS A 359 4.39 -13.98 -1.97
N LEU A 360 5.38 -14.84 -2.14
CA LEU A 360 5.80 -15.34 -3.45
C LEU A 360 4.70 -16.18 -4.12
N ASP A 361 4.04 -17.06 -3.38
CA ASP A 361 2.89 -17.82 -3.90
C ASP A 361 1.75 -16.90 -4.34
N ALA A 362 1.44 -15.86 -3.56
CA ALA A 362 0.42 -14.89 -3.92
C ALA A 362 0.80 -14.10 -5.19
N PHE A 363 2.07 -13.76 -5.34
CA PHE A 363 2.61 -13.15 -6.56
C PHE A 363 2.47 -14.09 -7.77
N HIS A 364 2.85 -15.37 -7.62
CA HIS A 364 2.69 -16.38 -8.66
C HIS A 364 1.21 -16.59 -9.03
N ALA A 365 0.30 -16.59 -8.06
CA ALA A 365 -1.13 -16.66 -8.33
C ALA A 365 -1.61 -15.51 -9.22
N CYS A 366 -1.17 -14.28 -8.94
CA CYS A 366 -1.48 -13.13 -9.80
C CYS A 366 -0.90 -13.28 -11.22
N GLN A 367 0.36 -13.75 -11.34
CA GLN A 367 0.99 -14.00 -12.65
C GLN A 367 0.26 -15.05 -13.47
N VAL A 368 -0.14 -16.15 -12.84
CA VAL A 368 -0.85 -17.25 -13.51
C VAL A 368 -2.20 -16.77 -14.04
N ILE A 369 -2.96 -16.03 -13.25
CA ILE A 369 -4.21 -15.39 -13.69
C ILE A 369 -3.97 -14.41 -14.84
N ALA A 370 -2.96 -13.54 -14.74
CA ALA A 370 -2.66 -12.58 -15.79
C ALA A 370 -2.28 -13.27 -17.14
N ARG A 371 -1.48 -14.34 -17.05
CA ARG A 371 -1.08 -15.14 -18.24
C ARG A 371 -2.26 -15.89 -18.87
N ALA A 372 -3.20 -16.39 -18.07
CA ALA A 372 -4.40 -17.10 -18.56
C ALA A 372 -5.42 -16.16 -19.25
N LEU A 373 -5.27 -14.86 -19.05
CA LEU A 373 -6.10 -13.84 -19.65
C LEU A 373 -5.52 -13.24 -20.95
N ASN A 374 -4.46 -13.79 -21.46
CA ASN A 374 -3.85 -13.35 -22.73
C ASN A 374 -4.77 -13.55 -23.92
#